data_1f64277417eb716f8704803624974e51
#
_entry.id   1f64277417eb716f8704803624974e51
#
_cell.length_a   1.000
_cell.length_b   1.000
_cell.length_c   1.000
_cell.angle_alpha   90.00
_cell.angle_beta   90.00
_cell.angle_gamma   90.00
#
_symmetry.space_group_name_H-M   'P 1'
#
loop_
_entity.id
_entity.type
_entity.pdbx_description
1 polymer ?
#
loop_
_entity_poly.entity_id
_entity_poly.type
_entity_poly.pdbx_seq_one_letter_code
_entity_poly.pdbx_strand_id
1 'polypeptide(L)'
;MVSKTAMLALVKGFRAAEVDAALRETPKLKEVRDERGRNWLHVACGTKPPKGREKDSIETVKVLLKHGFDMNAPAFIEGSWKATPVWYCIGRGENLALAEFLLKRGADPNHSLWAANFRGDLVAIRLLVKHGADLEAVAENTTPFLGAVSWSKFAPAEELLKLGANPNYIDHKGMTALHYMLKKDSDAKHIAMVVRHGARGDIKNREGVTAVDLLRRKRNPALRKLADMLAASA
;
A
#
# COMPACT_ATOMS: atom_id res chain seq x y z
N MET A 1 3.88 -38.84 4.49
CA MET A 1 2.86 -37.74 4.40
C MET A 1 3.37 -36.54 5.18
N VAL A 2 3.53 -35.41 4.50
CA VAL A 2 4.06 -34.18 5.11
C VAL A 2 2.96 -33.46 5.90
N SER A 3 3.23 -33.11 7.17
CA SER A 3 2.29 -32.36 8.01
C SER A 3 2.24 -30.87 7.65
N LYS A 4 1.14 -30.17 8.05
CA LYS A 4 1.02 -28.72 7.90
C LYS A 4 2.17 -27.97 8.60
N THR A 5 2.57 -28.41 9.79
CA THR A 5 3.67 -27.82 10.56
C THR A 5 5.01 -27.97 9.85
N ALA A 6 5.29 -29.16 9.31
CA ALA A 6 6.49 -29.41 8.52
C ALA A 6 6.52 -28.52 7.27
N MET A 7 5.41 -28.47 6.52
CA MET A 7 5.29 -27.60 5.34
C MET A 7 5.50 -26.11 5.69
N LEU A 8 4.95 -25.64 6.80
CA LEU A 8 5.14 -24.26 7.27
C LEU A 8 6.63 -23.95 7.51
N ALA A 9 7.36 -24.90 8.13
CA ALA A 9 8.79 -24.74 8.37
C ALA A 9 9.59 -24.70 7.06
N LEU A 10 9.26 -25.58 6.10
CA LEU A 10 9.90 -25.59 4.78
C LEU A 10 9.69 -24.26 4.02
N VAL A 11 8.45 -23.77 4.00
CA VAL A 11 8.11 -22.50 3.29
C VAL A 11 8.80 -21.31 3.96
N LYS A 12 8.75 -21.20 5.29
CA LYS A 12 9.43 -20.12 6.03
C LYS A 12 10.96 -20.22 5.93
N GLY A 13 11.48 -21.43 5.80
CA GLY A 13 12.92 -21.68 5.61
C GLY A 13 13.40 -21.49 4.17
N PHE A 14 12.49 -21.18 3.23
CA PHE A 14 12.77 -21.07 1.80
C PHE A 14 13.46 -22.30 1.21
N ARG A 15 12.94 -23.50 1.57
CA ARG A 15 13.45 -24.80 1.18
C ARG A 15 12.74 -25.27 -0.11
N ALA A 16 13.05 -24.63 -1.24
CA ALA A 16 12.32 -24.81 -2.51
C ALA A 16 12.21 -26.28 -2.96
N ALA A 17 13.29 -27.04 -2.92
CA ALA A 17 13.29 -28.46 -3.34
C ALA A 17 12.39 -29.32 -2.43
N GLU A 18 12.46 -29.10 -1.13
CA GLU A 18 11.64 -29.86 -0.16
C GLU A 18 10.17 -29.42 -0.21
N VAL A 19 9.87 -28.14 -0.52
CA VAL A 19 8.51 -27.65 -0.79
C VAL A 19 7.94 -28.35 -2.03
N ASP A 20 8.71 -28.49 -3.11
CA ASP A 20 8.30 -29.20 -4.33
C ASP A 20 8.00 -30.68 -4.04
N ALA A 21 8.89 -31.36 -3.32
CA ALA A 21 8.72 -32.76 -2.93
C ALA A 21 7.46 -32.94 -2.04
N ALA A 22 7.27 -32.07 -1.04
CA ALA A 22 6.14 -32.13 -0.12
C ALA A 22 4.79 -31.98 -0.84
N LEU A 23 4.71 -31.06 -1.83
CA LEU A 23 3.49 -30.81 -2.62
C LEU A 23 3.18 -31.97 -3.60
N ARG A 24 4.21 -32.68 -4.08
CA ARG A 24 4.03 -33.87 -4.91
C ARG A 24 3.58 -35.07 -4.06
N GLU A 25 4.20 -35.26 -2.91
CA GLU A 25 3.88 -36.38 -2.00
C GLU A 25 2.50 -36.20 -1.37
N THR A 26 2.13 -34.96 -1.03
CA THR A 26 0.89 -34.66 -0.29
C THR A 26 0.13 -33.53 -1.00
N PRO A 27 -0.57 -33.79 -2.14
CA PRO A 27 -1.27 -32.77 -2.92
C PRO A 27 -2.31 -31.94 -2.15
N LYS A 28 -2.94 -32.55 -1.11
CA LYS A 28 -3.90 -31.86 -0.22
C LYS A 28 -3.31 -30.63 0.49
N LEU A 29 -2.00 -30.51 0.59
CA LEU A 29 -1.36 -29.32 1.13
C LEU A 29 -1.67 -28.04 0.32
N LYS A 30 -2.05 -28.15 -0.95
CA LYS A 30 -2.46 -26.99 -1.78
C LYS A 30 -3.72 -26.29 -1.27
N GLU A 31 -4.59 -27.05 -0.61
CA GLU A 31 -5.89 -26.58 -0.11
C GLU A 31 -5.77 -25.89 1.26
N VAL A 32 -4.61 -26.04 1.92
CA VAL A 32 -4.40 -25.50 3.26
C VAL A 32 -4.50 -23.98 3.25
N ARG A 33 -5.31 -23.48 4.18
CA ARG A 33 -5.40 -22.06 4.55
C ARG A 33 -5.28 -21.95 6.06
N ASP A 34 -4.69 -20.86 6.52
CA ASP A 34 -4.71 -20.53 7.94
C ASP A 34 -5.98 -19.72 8.32
N GLU A 35 -6.09 -19.34 9.59
CA GLU A 35 -7.23 -18.58 10.13
C GLU A 35 -7.46 -17.23 9.42
N ARG A 36 -6.43 -16.68 8.74
CA ARG A 36 -6.48 -15.46 7.95
C ARG A 36 -6.68 -15.72 6.46
N GLY A 37 -6.99 -16.95 6.06
CA GLY A 37 -7.15 -17.34 4.66
C GLY A 37 -5.84 -17.41 3.86
N ARG A 38 -4.65 -17.32 4.52
CA ARG A 38 -3.36 -17.37 3.82
C ARG A 38 -3.04 -18.80 3.37
N ASN A 39 -2.63 -18.93 2.12
CA ASN A 39 -2.00 -20.12 1.60
C ASN A 39 -0.45 -20.04 1.72
N TRP A 40 0.24 -21.07 1.26
CA TRP A 40 1.72 -21.13 1.33
C TRP A 40 2.42 -20.00 0.56
N LEU A 41 1.81 -19.49 -0.52
CA LEU A 41 2.37 -18.36 -1.27
C LEU A 41 2.35 -17.07 -0.41
N HIS A 42 1.25 -16.81 0.29
CA HIS A 42 1.17 -15.68 1.23
C HIS A 42 2.18 -15.82 2.38
N VAL A 43 2.37 -17.04 2.88
CA VAL A 43 3.36 -17.33 3.93
C VAL A 43 4.77 -17.04 3.42
N ALA A 44 5.13 -17.56 2.23
CA ALA A 44 6.43 -17.29 1.63
C ALA A 44 6.66 -15.79 1.41
N CYS A 45 5.68 -15.07 0.84
CA CYS A 45 5.74 -13.64 0.60
C CYS A 45 5.82 -12.81 1.88
N GLY A 46 5.13 -13.25 2.94
CA GLY A 46 5.10 -12.55 4.24
C GLY A 46 6.26 -12.90 5.16
N THR A 47 7.16 -13.79 4.76
CA THR A 47 8.34 -14.15 5.54
C THR A 47 9.53 -13.32 5.07
N LYS A 48 10.13 -12.56 6.00
CA LYS A 48 11.35 -11.80 5.71
C LYS A 48 12.53 -12.75 5.52
N PRO A 49 13.18 -12.75 4.36
CA PRO A 49 14.35 -13.60 4.15
C PRO A 49 15.52 -13.11 5.00
N PRO A 50 16.37 -14.02 5.51
CA PRO A 50 17.66 -13.62 6.04
C PRO A 50 18.47 -12.87 4.98
N LYS A 51 19.31 -11.94 5.41
CA LYS A 51 20.19 -11.15 4.51
C LYS A 51 20.99 -12.08 3.60
N GLY A 52 20.94 -11.82 2.29
CA GLY A 52 21.64 -12.61 1.26
C GLY A 52 20.86 -13.85 0.78
N ARG A 53 19.68 -14.14 1.34
CA ARG A 53 18.83 -15.27 0.94
C ARG A 53 17.55 -14.85 0.17
N GLU A 54 17.54 -13.64 -0.38
CA GLU A 54 16.42 -13.12 -1.18
C GLU A 54 16.13 -14.02 -2.40
N LYS A 55 17.19 -14.59 -3.01
CA LYS A 55 17.07 -15.54 -4.13
C LYS A 55 16.34 -16.82 -3.74
N ASP A 56 16.58 -17.34 -2.53
CA ASP A 56 15.93 -18.57 -2.05
C ASP A 56 14.41 -18.35 -1.90
N SER A 57 13.98 -17.15 -1.47
CA SER A 57 12.57 -16.80 -1.40
C SER A 57 11.91 -16.80 -2.78
N ILE A 58 12.62 -16.29 -3.81
CA ILE A 58 12.15 -16.30 -5.20
C ILE A 58 12.03 -17.74 -5.71
N GLU A 59 13.03 -18.60 -5.48
CA GLU A 59 12.98 -20.00 -5.93
C GLU A 59 11.83 -20.76 -5.25
N THR A 60 11.59 -20.52 -3.96
CA THR A 60 10.44 -21.11 -3.25
C THR A 60 9.12 -20.66 -3.84
N VAL A 61 8.99 -19.36 -4.17
CA VAL A 61 7.77 -18.82 -4.79
C VAL A 61 7.60 -19.36 -6.21
N LYS A 62 8.67 -19.53 -7.01
CA LYS A 62 8.60 -20.20 -8.32
C LYS A 62 8.00 -21.61 -8.23
N VAL A 63 8.43 -22.38 -7.23
CA VAL A 63 7.89 -23.73 -6.97
C VAL A 63 6.39 -23.64 -6.66
N LEU A 64 5.98 -22.74 -5.77
CA LEU A 64 4.57 -22.59 -5.42
C LEU A 64 3.72 -22.20 -6.65
N LEU A 65 4.18 -21.25 -7.46
CA LEU A 65 3.50 -20.86 -8.71
C LEU A 65 3.41 -22.02 -9.70
N LYS A 66 4.47 -22.85 -9.85
CA LYS A 66 4.46 -24.06 -10.67
C LYS A 66 3.40 -25.07 -10.21
N HIS A 67 3.14 -25.14 -8.91
CA HIS A 67 2.08 -25.99 -8.32
C HIS A 67 0.68 -25.38 -8.43
N GLY A 68 0.52 -24.23 -9.11
CA GLY A 68 -0.78 -23.62 -9.40
C GLY A 68 -1.31 -22.68 -8.31
N PHE A 69 -0.44 -22.19 -7.40
CA PHE A 69 -0.85 -21.11 -6.49
C PHE A 69 -1.04 -19.81 -7.27
N ASP A 70 -2.19 -19.18 -7.11
CA ASP A 70 -2.51 -17.92 -7.75
C ASP A 70 -1.76 -16.74 -7.09
N MET A 71 -0.99 -16.00 -7.91
CA MET A 71 -0.21 -14.85 -7.45
C MET A 71 -1.07 -13.63 -7.05
N ASN A 72 -2.36 -13.64 -7.39
CA ASN A 72 -3.33 -12.60 -7.07
C ASN A 72 -4.37 -13.07 -6.03
N ALA A 73 -4.25 -14.30 -5.53
CA ALA A 73 -5.17 -14.81 -4.53
C ALA A 73 -5.23 -13.86 -3.31
N PRO A 74 -6.43 -13.43 -2.87
CA PRO A 74 -6.56 -12.68 -1.63
C PRO A 74 -6.51 -13.65 -0.43
N ALA A 75 -5.75 -13.29 0.60
CA ALA A 75 -5.78 -14.02 1.88
C ALA A 75 -6.82 -13.44 2.83
N PHE A 76 -6.83 -12.12 2.97
CA PHE A 76 -7.72 -11.38 3.83
C PHE A 76 -8.44 -10.32 2.99
N ILE A 77 -9.75 -10.21 3.18
CA ILE A 77 -10.61 -9.23 2.48
C ILE A 77 -11.37 -8.47 3.55
N GLU A 78 -11.27 -7.14 3.51
CA GLU A 78 -12.06 -6.24 4.34
C GLU A 78 -12.60 -5.12 3.45
N GLY A 79 -13.92 -5.11 3.25
CA GLY A 79 -14.53 -4.22 2.27
C GLY A 79 -13.96 -4.41 0.87
N SER A 80 -13.41 -3.36 0.29
CA SER A 80 -12.72 -3.40 -1.00
C SER A 80 -11.24 -3.76 -0.93
N TRP A 81 -10.66 -3.85 0.26
CA TRP A 81 -9.24 -4.13 0.46
C TRP A 81 -8.93 -5.63 0.41
N LYS A 82 -7.80 -5.98 -0.21
CA LYS A 82 -7.35 -7.36 -0.39
C LYS A 82 -5.87 -7.51 -0.05
N ALA A 83 -5.53 -8.46 0.82
CA ALA A 83 -4.15 -8.81 1.11
C ALA A 83 -3.65 -9.87 0.11
N THR A 84 -3.07 -9.42 -0.99
CA THR A 84 -2.47 -10.28 -2.03
C THR A 84 -1.05 -10.71 -1.67
N PRO A 85 -0.44 -11.70 -2.37
CA PRO A 85 0.97 -12.04 -2.19
C PRO A 85 1.93 -10.84 -2.30
N VAL A 86 1.72 -9.91 -3.26
CA VAL A 86 2.54 -8.68 -3.37
C VAL A 86 2.40 -7.79 -2.14
N TRP A 87 1.17 -7.65 -1.62
CA TRP A 87 0.94 -6.93 -0.36
C TRP A 87 1.76 -7.55 0.79
N TYR A 88 1.80 -8.89 0.88
CA TYR A 88 2.59 -9.58 1.91
C TYR A 88 4.10 -9.36 1.73
N CYS A 89 4.62 -9.33 0.49
CA CYS A 89 6.03 -9.03 0.23
C CYS A 89 6.42 -7.66 0.80
N ILE A 90 5.57 -6.65 0.62
CA ILE A 90 5.85 -5.26 1.05
C ILE A 90 5.52 -5.07 2.52
N GLY A 91 4.32 -5.48 2.94
CA GLY A 91 3.80 -5.17 4.27
C GLY A 91 4.42 -6.00 5.40
N ARG A 92 4.89 -7.22 5.11
CA ARG A 92 5.37 -8.18 6.11
C ARG A 92 6.75 -8.74 5.79
N GLY A 93 6.97 -9.18 4.55
CA GLY A 93 8.21 -9.81 4.11
C GLY A 93 9.37 -8.83 3.94
N GLU A 94 9.09 -7.56 3.77
CA GLU A 94 10.09 -6.52 3.47
C GLU A 94 11.02 -6.95 2.32
N ASN A 95 10.46 -7.65 1.34
CA ASN A 95 11.20 -8.29 0.26
C ASN A 95 10.82 -7.68 -1.09
N LEU A 96 11.44 -6.54 -1.41
CA LEU A 96 11.19 -5.82 -2.67
C LEU A 96 11.61 -6.63 -3.89
N ALA A 97 12.67 -7.44 -3.79
CA ALA A 97 13.12 -8.29 -4.89
C ALA A 97 12.06 -9.34 -5.27
N LEU A 98 11.41 -9.94 -4.26
CA LEU A 98 10.31 -10.88 -4.48
C LEU A 98 9.05 -10.17 -4.99
N ALA A 99 8.75 -8.97 -4.47
CA ALA A 99 7.65 -8.15 -4.98
C ALA A 99 7.85 -7.83 -6.47
N GLU A 100 9.03 -7.36 -6.85
CA GLU A 100 9.37 -7.06 -8.26
C GLU A 100 9.29 -8.31 -9.14
N PHE A 101 9.74 -9.47 -8.63
CA PHE A 101 9.63 -10.74 -9.34
C PHE A 101 8.17 -11.10 -9.66
N LEU A 102 7.25 -10.92 -8.72
CA LEU A 102 5.82 -11.17 -8.92
C LEU A 102 5.19 -10.14 -9.86
N LEU A 103 5.49 -8.86 -9.67
CA LEU A 103 4.98 -7.76 -10.50
C LEU A 103 5.41 -7.91 -11.97
N LYS A 104 6.66 -8.31 -12.26
CA LYS A 104 7.12 -8.62 -13.62
C LYS A 104 6.38 -9.78 -14.27
N ARG A 105 5.65 -10.60 -13.50
CA ARG A 105 4.80 -11.70 -13.96
C ARG A 105 3.32 -11.37 -14.04
N GLY A 106 2.96 -10.10 -13.83
CA GLY A 106 1.58 -9.63 -13.91
C GLY A 106 0.79 -9.73 -12.61
N ALA A 107 1.47 -9.82 -11.47
CA ALA A 107 0.77 -9.68 -10.19
C ALA A 107 0.17 -8.28 -10.03
N ASP A 108 -1.04 -8.20 -9.46
CA ASP A 108 -1.75 -6.95 -9.23
C ASP A 108 -1.05 -6.10 -8.16
N PRO A 109 -0.60 -4.86 -8.49
CA PRO A 109 0.06 -3.97 -7.53
C PRO A 109 -0.90 -3.18 -6.63
N ASN A 110 -2.18 -3.04 -7.00
CA ASN A 110 -3.08 -1.99 -6.52
C ASN A 110 -3.22 -1.92 -4.99
N HIS A 111 -3.58 -3.02 -4.34
CA HIS A 111 -3.77 -3.01 -2.88
C HIS A 111 -2.47 -2.85 -2.06
N SER A 112 -1.32 -2.95 -2.73
CA SER A 112 -0.01 -2.93 -2.07
C SER A 112 0.49 -1.52 -1.77
N LEU A 113 -0.03 -0.48 -2.44
CA LEU A 113 0.30 0.92 -2.13
C LEU A 113 -0.01 1.30 -0.68
N TRP A 114 -1.07 0.75 -0.10
CA TRP A 114 -1.45 0.96 1.30
C TRP A 114 -0.38 0.45 2.26
N ALA A 115 0.16 -0.75 2.00
CA ALA A 115 1.26 -1.31 2.81
C ALA A 115 2.52 -0.45 2.71
N ALA A 116 2.87 -0.01 1.50
CA ALA A 116 4.03 0.84 1.26
C ALA A 116 3.89 2.21 1.96
N ASN A 117 2.72 2.85 1.86
CA ASN A 117 2.40 4.11 2.55
C ASN A 117 2.50 3.99 4.07
N PHE A 118 1.87 2.96 4.65
CA PHE A 118 1.88 2.72 6.09
C PHE A 118 3.31 2.55 6.62
N ARG A 119 4.16 1.83 5.88
CA ARG A 119 5.57 1.63 6.21
C ARG A 119 6.45 2.85 5.92
N GLY A 120 6.00 3.79 5.11
CA GLY A 120 6.82 4.91 4.63
C GLY A 120 7.87 4.48 3.61
N ASP A 121 7.65 3.37 2.91
CA ASP A 121 8.60 2.79 1.96
C ASP A 121 8.45 3.41 0.56
N LEU A 122 9.20 4.50 0.33
CA LEU A 122 9.17 5.23 -0.95
C LEU A 122 9.68 4.38 -2.12
N VAL A 123 10.59 3.43 -1.88
CA VAL A 123 11.09 2.54 -2.93
C VAL A 123 10.00 1.58 -3.37
N ALA A 124 9.24 1.03 -2.42
CA ALA A 124 8.08 0.21 -2.71
C ALA A 124 7.00 0.98 -3.47
N ILE A 125 6.71 2.25 -3.08
CA ILE A 125 5.74 3.10 -3.80
C ILE A 125 6.13 3.25 -5.27
N ARG A 126 7.38 3.64 -5.56
CA ARG A 126 7.89 3.78 -6.93
C ARG A 126 7.82 2.48 -7.71
N LEU A 127 8.20 1.37 -7.08
CA LEU A 127 8.14 0.06 -7.69
C LEU A 127 6.72 -0.31 -8.11
N LEU A 128 5.75 -0.13 -7.22
CA LEU A 128 4.34 -0.44 -7.48
C LEU A 128 3.77 0.42 -8.62
N VAL A 129 4.02 1.74 -8.58
CA VAL A 129 3.56 2.67 -9.62
C VAL A 129 4.22 2.37 -10.97
N LYS A 130 5.51 2.05 -10.99
CA LYS A 130 6.22 1.59 -12.20
C LYS A 130 5.56 0.36 -12.84
N HIS A 131 4.94 -0.49 -12.02
CA HIS A 131 4.23 -1.70 -12.47
C HIS A 131 2.71 -1.50 -12.60
N GLY A 132 2.25 -0.24 -12.70
CA GLY A 132 0.88 0.09 -13.04
C GLY A 132 -0.09 0.14 -11.84
N ALA A 133 0.41 0.35 -10.62
CA ALA A 133 -0.49 0.61 -9.49
C ALA A 133 -1.29 1.88 -9.76
N ASP A 134 -2.61 1.79 -9.63
CA ASP A 134 -3.51 2.92 -9.75
C ASP A 134 -3.40 3.82 -8.50
N LEU A 135 -2.94 5.05 -8.73
CA LEU A 135 -2.80 6.07 -7.69
C LEU A 135 -4.14 6.52 -7.09
N GLU A 136 -5.23 6.29 -7.82
CA GLU A 136 -6.59 6.67 -7.43
C GLU A 136 -7.44 5.46 -7.02
N ALA A 137 -6.84 4.26 -6.90
CA ALA A 137 -7.54 3.09 -6.40
C ALA A 137 -8.15 3.37 -5.02
N VAL A 138 -9.48 3.24 -4.92
CA VAL A 138 -10.20 3.54 -3.67
C VAL A 138 -10.33 2.28 -2.83
N ALA A 139 -9.87 2.36 -1.59
CA ALA A 139 -10.15 1.38 -0.56
C ALA A 139 -10.60 2.11 0.71
N GLU A 140 -11.63 1.60 1.39
CA GLU A 140 -12.19 2.23 2.60
C GLU A 140 -12.54 3.72 2.42
N ASN A 141 -13.09 4.08 1.27
CA ASN A 141 -13.47 5.44 0.88
C ASN A 141 -12.31 6.44 0.80
N THR A 142 -11.10 5.99 0.57
CA THR A 142 -9.94 6.87 0.46
C THR A 142 -8.97 6.38 -0.63
N THR A 143 -8.23 7.30 -1.27
CA THR A 143 -7.14 6.99 -2.18
C THR A 143 -5.83 6.75 -1.42
N PRO A 144 -4.80 6.14 -2.04
CA PRO A 144 -3.48 6.01 -1.41
C PRO A 144 -2.92 7.34 -0.89
N PHE A 145 -3.06 8.44 -1.66
CA PHE A 145 -2.63 9.78 -1.23
C PHE A 145 -3.40 10.27 -0.01
N LEU A 146 -4.73 10.25 -0.05
CA LEU A 146 -5.55 10.70 1.07
C LEU A 146 -5.32 9.84 2.33
N GLY A 147 -5.10 8.54 2.16
CA GLY A 147 -4.71 7.61 3.23
C GLY A 147 -3.37 8.01 3.86
N ALA A 148 -2.34 8.30 3.06
CA ALA A 148 -1.05 8.76 3.57
C ALA A 148 -1.18 10.06 4.38
N VAL A 149 -1.97 11.03 3.91
CA VAL A 149 -2.28 12.27 4.65
C VAL A 149 -3.02 11.95 5.94
N SER A 150 -4.03 11.06 5.90
CA SER A 150 -4.82 10.70 7.07
C SER A 150 -3.99 10.02 8.16
N TRP A 151 -2.91 9.33 7.79
CA TRP A 151 -1.93 8.74 8.74
C TRP A 151 -0.75 9.65 9.06
N SER A 152 -0.77 10.91 8.58
CA SER A 152 0.33 11.86 8.73
C SER A 152 1.67 11.34 8.17
N LYS A 153 1.60 10.52 7.13
CA LYS A 153 2.76 9.98 6.39
C LYS A 153 3.12 10.94 5.25
N PHE A 154 3.71 12.09 5.58
CA PHE A 154 3.89 13.17 4.61
C PHE A 154 4.96 12.88 3.54
N ALA A 155 5.99 12.08 3.84
CA ALA A 155 6.95 11.67 2.81
C ALA A 155 6.33 10.75 1.75
N PRO A 156 5.58 9.69 2.09
CA PRO A 156 4.73 8.96 1.14
C PRO A 156 3.74 9.84 0.39
N ALA A 157 3.05 10.76 1.09
CA ALA A 157 2.09 11.66 0.44
C ALA A 157 2.76 12.53 -0.63
N GLU A 158 3.92 13.12 -0.33
CA GLU A 158 4.69 13.90 -1.29
C GLU A 158 5.17 13.06 -2.47
N GLU A 159 5.61 11.84 -2.22
CA GLU A 159 6.05 10.92 -3.28
C GLU A 159 4.90 10.56 -4.23
N LEU A 160 3.70 10.27 -3.68
CA LEU A 160 2.51 9.99 -4.50
C LEU A 160 2.11 11.20 -5.35
N LEU A 161 2.18 12.43 -4.80
CA LEU A 161 1.93 13.64 -5.56
C LEU A 161 2.94 13.85 -6.70
N LYS A 162 4.24 13.58 -6.46
CA LYS A 162 5.28 13.61 -7.49
C LYS A 162 5.03 12.60 -8.61
N LEU A 163 4.39 11.48 -8.27
CA LEU A 163 4.01 10.43 -9.22
C LEU A 163 2.67 10.70 -9.92
N GLY A 164 1.97 11.80 -9.58
CA GLY A 164 0.76 12.24 -10.27
C GLY A 164 -0.55 11.94 -9.54
N ALA A 165 -0.53 11.58 -8.27
CA ALA A 165 -1.75 11.41 -7.48
C ALA A 165 -2.57 12.70 -7.41
N ASN A 166 -3.90 12.58 -7.46
CA ASN A 166 -4.82 13.70 -7.38
C ASN A 166 -4.89 14.28 -5.95
N PRO A 167 -4.42 15.54 -5.72
CA PRO A 167 -4.48 16.18 -4.41
C PRO A 167 -5.91 16.58 -3.99
N ASN A 168 -6.86 16.54 -4.93
CA ASN A 168 -8.21 17.09 -4.80
C ASN A 168 -9.29 16.00 -4.67
N TYR A 169 -8.89 14.73 -4.45
CA TYR A 169 -9.86 13.67 -4.19
C TYR A 169 -10.78 14.06 -3.02
N ILE A 170 -12.08 13.83 -3.21
CA ILE A 170 -13.13 14.13 -2.23
C ILE A 170 -13.67 12.81 -1.70
N ASP A 171 -13.56 12.59 -0.40
CA ASP A 171 -14.08 11.40 0.24
C ASP A 171 -15.59 11.44 0.46
N HIS A 172 -16.15 10.36 1.04
CA HIS A 172 -17.57 10.25 1.36
C HIS A 172 -18.08 11.32 2.34
N LYS A 173 -17.20 12.07 3.04
CA LYS A 173 -17.55 13.19 3.93
C LYS A 173 -17.43 14.55 3.23
N GLY A 174 -17.09 14.57 1.94
CA GLY A 174 -16.79 15.78 1.21
C GLY A 174 -15.40 16.36 1.55
N MET A 175 -14.56 15.62 2.26
CA MET A 175 -13.27 16.11 2.75
C MET A 175 -12.17 15.86 1.72
N THR A 176 -11.32 16.87 1.50
CA THR A 176 -10.05 16.75 0.77
C THR A 176 -8.87 16.60 1.74
N ALA A 177 -7.67 16.35 1.18
CA ALA A 177 -6.44 16.31 1.97
C ALA A 177 -6.24 17.58 2.81
N LEU A 178 -6.50 18.78 2.24
CA LEU A 178 -6.38 20.05 2.97
C LEU A 178 -7.33 20.12 4.18
N HIS A 179 -8.56 19.66 4.05
CA HIS A 179 -9.50 19.61 5.17
C HIS A 179 -8.96 18.73 6.31
N TYR A 180 -8.46 17.53 6.00
CA TYR A 180 -7.89 16.62 7.00
C TYR A 180 -6.65 17.21 7.67
N MET A 181 -5.74 17.81 6.91
CA MET A 181 -4.52 18.42 7.43
C MET A 181 -4.84 19.57 8.39
N LEU A 182 -5.82 20.42 8.04
CA LEU A 182 -6.24 21.56 8.84
C LEU A 182 -6.98 21.12 10.12
N LYS A 183 -7.80 20.06 10.04
CA LYS A 183 -8.47 19.47 11.21
C LYS A 183 -7.47 18.85 12.19
N LYS A 184 -6.34 18.33 11.70
CA LYS A 184 -5.29 17.71 12.52
C LYS A 184 -4.18 18.68 12.92
N ASP A 185 -4.33 19.97 12.64
CA ASP A 185 -3.31 21.00 12.89
C ASP A 185 -1.92 20.65 12.34
N SER A 186 -1.89 20.07 11.13
CA SER A 186 -0.64 19.73 10.46
C SER A 186 0.24 20.95 10.23
N ASP A 187 1.56 20.77 10.26
CA ASP A 187 2.53 21.84 10.04
C ASP A 187 2.31 22.56 8.71
N ALA A 188 2.49 23.89 8.70
CA ALA A 188 2.34 24.72 7.52
C ALA A 188 3.20 24.25 6.33
N LYS A 189 4.39 23.68 6.58
CA LYS A 189 5.27 23.14 5.54
C LYS A 189 4.63 22.01 4.74
N HIS A 190 3.86 21.13 5.42
CA HIS A 190 3.18 20.00 4.77
C HIS A 190 1.94 20.47 4.01
N ILE A 191 1.19 21.44 4.55
CA ILE A 191 0.08 22.07 3.86
C ILE A 191 0.59 22.77 2.60
N ALA A 192 1.67 23.55 2.72
CA ALA A 192 2.32 24.21 1.57
C ALA A 192 2.81 23.22 0.51
N MET A 193 3.30 22.06 0.92
CA MET A 193 3.69 20.99 -0.01
C MET A 193 2.49 20.54 -0.85
N VAL A 194 1.35 20.24 -0.24
CA VAL A 194 0.14 19.79 -0.96
C VAL A 194 -0.40 20.90 -1.86
N VAL A 195 -0.36 22.16 -1.40
CA VAL A 195 -0.74 23.34 -2.22
C VAL A 195 0.14 23.48 -3.45
N ARG A 196 1.48 23.34 -3.33
CA ARG A 196 2.39 23.37 -4.48
C ARG A 196 2.12 22.29 -5.53
N HIS A 197 1.50 21.17 -5.12
CA HIS A 197 1.08 20.10 -6.02
C HIS A 197 -0.36 20.27 -6.55
N GLY A 198 -0.94 21.48 -6.46
CA GLY A 198 -2.22 21.80 -7.08
C GLY A 198 -3.46 21.48 -6.24
N ALA A 199 -3.31 21.40 -4.92
CA ALA A 199 -4.47 21.27 -4.05
C ALA A 199 -5.31 22.54 -4.08
N ARG A 200 -6.62 22.38 -4.32
CA ARG A 200 -7.60 23.45 -4.38
C ARG A 200 -8.13 23.77 -2.98
N GLY A 201 -8.23 25.05 -2.69
CA GLY A 201 -8.72 25.54 -1.40
C GLY A 201 -10.22 25.87 -1.37
N ASP A 202 -10.88 25.90 -2.53
CA ASP A 202 -12.27 26.31 -2.75
C ASP A 202 -13.28 25.15 -2.68
N ILE A 203 -12.82 23.90 -2.61
CA ILE A 203 -13.68 22.73 -2.51
C ILE A 203 -14.41 22.73 -1.15
N LYS A 204 -15.75 22.68 -1.19
CA LYS A 204 -16.59 22.65 -0.02
C LYS A 204 -16.77 21.21 0.50
N ASN A 205 -16.62 21.03 1.80
CA ASN A 205 -17.03 19.79 2.46
C ASN A 205 -18.58 19.72 2.60
N ARG A 206 -19.11 18.66 3.20
CA ARG A 206 -20.57 18.52 3.40
C ARG A 206 -21.21 19.60 4.29
N GLU A 207 -20.39 20.30 5.08
CA GLU A 207 -20.84 21.41 5.94
C GLU A 207 -20.76 22.76 5.21
N GLY A 208 -20.40 22.76 3.92
CA GLY A 208 -20.25 23.96 3.10
C GLY A 208 -18.95 24.74 3.38
N VAL A 209 -18.02 24.20 4.18
CA VAL A 209 -16.78 24.85 4.59
C VAL A 209 -15.65 24.49 3.63
N THR A 210 -14.86 25.50 3.21
CA THR A 210 -13.69 25.32 2.36
C THR A 210 -12.39 25.25 3.17
N ALA A 211 -11.32 24.76 2.55
CA ALA A 211 -9.99 24.79 3.17
C ALA A 211 -9.51 26.24 3.38
N VAL A 212 -9.85 27.17 2.48
CA VAL A 212 -9.56 28.61 2.64
C VAL A 212 -10.24 29.18 3.89
N ASP A 213 -11.52 28.83 4.14
CA ASP A 213 -12.23 29.27 5.35
C ASP A 213 -11.55 28.77 6.63
N LEU A 214 -11.09 27.52 6.62
CA LEU A 214 -10.37 26.93 7.76
C LEU A 214 -9.00 27.59 7.98
N LEU A 215 -8.25 27.87 6.90
CA LEU A 215 -6.95 28.54 6.96
C LEU A 215 -7.06 29.95 7.55
N ARG A 216 -8.07 30.73 7.12
CA ARG A 216 -8.32 32.10 7.61
C ARG A 216 -8.59 32.16 9.11
N ARG A 217 -9.15 31.10 9.71
CA ARG A 217 -9.39 31.00 11.16
C ARG A 217 -8.13 30.70 11.98
N LYS A 218 -7.03 30.27 11.31
CA LYS A 218 -5.77 29.94 12.00
C LYS A 218 -5.01 31.21 12.40
N ARG A 219 -4.37 31.18 13.57
CA ARG A 219 -3.53 32.32 14.05
C ARG A 219 -2.16 32.37 13.40
N ASN A 220 -1.68 31.25 12.83
CA ASN A 220 -0.36 31.14 12.22
C ASN A 220 -0.28 31.99 10.91
N PRO A 221 0.64 32.98 10.81
CA PRO A 221 0.76 33.84 9.65
C PRO A 221 1.08 33.08 8.33
N ALA A 222 1.86 32.01 8.42
CA ALA A 222 2.19 31.19 7.27
C ALA A 222 0.94 30.50 6.68
N LEU A 223 0.00 30.06 7.54
CA LEU A 223 -1.26 29.46 7.09
C LEU A 223 -2.21 30.50 6.49
N ARG A 224 -2.23 31.73 7.02
CA ARG A 224 -3.01 32.86 6.42
C ARG A 224 -2.48 33.22 5.04
N LYS A 225 -1.16 33.29 4.87
CA LYS A 225 -0.56 33.52 3.54
C LYS A 225 -0.95 32.44 2.53
N LEU A 226 -1.02 31.17 2.96
CA LEU A 226 -1.53 30.07 2.11
C LEU A 226 -3.01 30.25 1.74
N ALA A 227 -3.83 30.78 2.65
CA ALA A 227 -5.23 31.09 2.33
C ALA A 227 -5.36 32.13 1.23
N ASP A 228 -4.54 33.18 1.29
CA ASP A 228 -4.53 34.26 0.28
C ASP A 228 -4.08 33.72 -1.08
N MET A 229 -3.03 32.88 -1.11
CA MET A 229 -2.55 32.23 -2.34
C MET A 229 -3.63 31.33 -2.96
N LEU A 230 -4.29 30.51 -2.16
CA LEU A 230 -5.36 29.60 -2.64
C LEU A 230 -6.60 30.37 -3.10
N ALA A 231 -6.95 31.49 -2.45
CA ALA A 231 -8.07 32.32 -2.86
C ALA A 231 -7.80 33.07 -4.18
N ALA A 232 -6.55 33.39 -4.49
CA ALA A 232 -6.17 34.01 -5.73
C ALA A 232 -6.08 33.06 -6.93
N SER A 233 -6.05 31.73 -6.66
CA SER A 233 -5.90 30.67 -7.67
C SER A 233 -7.25 30.00 -7.99
N ALA A 234 -8.35 30.37 -7.34
CA ALA A 234 -9.71 29.85 -7.52
C ALA A 234 -10.49 30.68 -8.52
#